data_ace509dc95a4d98f47e68940019ccd3a
#
_entry.id   ace509dc95a4d98f47e68940019ccd3a
#
_cell.length_a   1.000
_cell.length_b   1.000
_cell.length_c   1.000
_cell.angle_alpha   90.00
_cell.angle_beta   90.00
_cell.angle_gamma   90.00
#
_symmetry.space_group_name_H-M   'P 1'
#
loop_
_entity.id
_entity.type
_entity.pdbx_description
1 polymer ?
#
loop_
_entity_poly.entity_id
_entity_poly.type
_entity_poly.pdbx_seq_one_letter_code
_entity_poly.pdbx_strand_id
1 'polypeptide(L)'
;MKKKLGNILIFVLIIGLTIGYGIYKDSQSKVTVNKIYTMEYQEQALSDLENEKGNGNYTLQNIFMKYNPFSTNTQSMYVYFNTYKAAKITYTVSCADYADFTATAYQAKEFQKEHEFQLIGLIPDCTNTITITATYKDGTSQSISTNYTMGSLLGDEDIQLKQVSGSKQDLGNGLYTLLGNDADDQDFVYMYDTNGILRSEIPIIGYRSHRMLKQNQTLYMSVSTHRMAAINHLGRIEHIYNLGNYIVHHDYQFNQDGNLIFLATNEEKNSVEDCIIKLDVETEEVSELLDLEDLFKSYKESTDHKEGSKWDWMHINTLQYLKDDSVILSSRETSSIIKINDVSTNPSIDYIIGNEDFWKDTDYTEYLYTKVGDFLTSGGQHTVTYMEDNSLESGQYYLYMFDNNFGYSKTRKDYDWTVNEGIQTSITEGTTSYYYQYLVDENEGTYTLVDSFEVPFSAYVSSAQNLGGAHCRRFRNCRTIIHL
;
A
#
# COMPACT_ATOMS: atom_id res chain seq x y z
N MET A 1 56.53 -1.52 -21.91
CA MET A 1 55.79 -2.38 -20.98
C MET A 1 55.51 -1.72 -19.62
N LYS A 2 56.49 -1.17 -18.91
CA LYS A 2 56.27 -0.56 -17.55
C LYS A 2 55.21 0.56 -17.47
N LYS A 3 55.11 1.47 -18.48
CA LYS A 3 54.07 2.53 -18.51
C LYS A 3 52.63 2.00 -18.72
N LYS A 4 52.45 0.91 -19.50
CA LYS A 4 51.12 0.30 -19.68
C LYS A 4 50.64 -0.43 -18.41
N LEU A 5 51.56 -1.04 -17.66
CA LEU A 5 51.26 -1.74 -16.42
C LEU A 5 50.83 -0.74 -15.31
N GLY A 6 51.52 0.43 -15.25
CA GLY A 6 51.14 1.50 -14.31
C GLY A 6 49.75 2.07 -14.56
N ASN A 7 49.37 2.29 -15.83
CA ASN A 7 48.04 2.79 -16.17
C ASN A 7 46.93 1.78 -15.88
N ILE A 8 47.19 0.47 -16.07
CA ILE A 8 46.22 -0.59 -15.71
C ILE A 8 46.05 -0.67 -14.19
N LEU A 9 47.16 -0.54 -13.43
CA LEU A 9 47.08 -0.56 -11.96
C LEU A 9 46.30 0.62 -11.39
N ILE A 10 46.47 1.83 -11.95
CA ILE A 10 45.71 3.03 -11.55
C ILE A 10 44.24 2.87 -11.90
N PHE A 11 43.90 2.31 -13.07
CA PHE A 11 42.53 2.09 -13.48
C PHE A 11 41.80 1.08 -12.57
N VAL A 12 42.47 -0.03 -12.20
CA VAL A 12 41.96 -1.03 -11.25
C VAL A 12 41.79 -0.44 -9.86
N LEU A 13 42.70 0.44 -9.43
CA LEU A 13 42.62 1.11 -8.12
C LEU A 13 41.46 2.11 -8.08
N ILE A 14 41.19 2.85 -9.17
CA ILE A 14 40.06 3.78 -9.26
C ILE A 14 38.73 2.99 -9.26
N ILE A 15 38.64 1.90 -10.03
CA ILE A 15 37.44 1.04 -10.00
C ILE A 15 37.21 0.44 -8.60
N GLY A 16 38.28 -0.05 -7.94
CA GLY A 16 38.20 -0.58 -6.59
C GLY A 16 37.74 0.48 -5.57
N LEU A 17 38.19 1.71 -5.70
CA LEU A 17 37.78 2.82 -4.84
C LEU A 17 36.33 3.27 -5.09
N THR A 18 35.89 3.28 -6.35
CA THR A 18 34.49 3.64 -6.68
C THR A 18 33.52 2.57 -6.22
N ILE A 19 33.83 1.28 -6.38
CA ILE A 19 33.03 0.18 -5.87
C ILE A 19 33.02 0.20 -4.34
N GLY A 20 34.19 0.37 -3.70
CA GLY A 20 34.29 0.46 -2.23
C GLY A 20 33.52 1.64 -1.66
N TYR A 21 33.52 2.81 -2.33
CA TYR A 21 32.75 3.98 -1.94
C TYR A 21 31.23 3.75 -2.14
N GLY A 22 30.84 3.09 -3.25
CA GLY A 22 29.44 2.71 -3.50
C GLY A 22 28.90 1.79 -2.40
N ILE A 23 29.63 0.71 -2.07
CA ILE A 23 29.26 -0.22 -0.99
C ILE A 23 29.22 0.51 0.38
N TYR A 24 30.18 1.36 0.67
CA TYR A 24 30.22 2.14 1.92
C TYR A 24 29.02 3.09 2.02
N LYS A 25 28.69 3.82 0.94
CA LYS A 25 27.56 4.73 0.89
C LYS A 25 26.23 3.97 1.08
N ASP A 26 26.07 2.84 0.41
CA ASP A 26 24.89 1.98 0.53
C ASP A 26 24.72 1.45 1.96
N SER A 27 25.80 0.91 2.56
CA SER A 27 25.75 0.43 3.95
C SER A 27 25.41 1.53 4.96
N GLN A 28 25.87 2.77 4.73
CA GLN A 28 25.56 3.93 5.58
C GLN A 28 24.08 4.36 5.42
N SER A 29 23.53 4.33 4.21
CA SER A 29 22.12 4.67 3.97
C SER A 29 21.19 3.66 4.67
N LYS A 30 21.46 2.38 4.56
CA LYS A 30 20.68 1.31 5.24
C LYS A 30 20.72 1.43 6.77
N VAL A 31 21.89 1.71 7.35
CA VAL A 31 22.01 1.97 8.79
C VAL A 31 21.20 3.19 9.20
N THR A 32 21.18 4.26 8.38
CA THR A 32 20.41 5.46 8.68
C THR A 32 18.91 5.19 8.66
N VAL A 33 18.39 4.48 7.65
CA VAL A 33 16.96 4.14 7.55
C VAL A 33 16.53 3.27 8.72
N ASN A 34 17.30 2.26 9.11
CA ASN A 34 16.99 1.45 10.30
C ASN A 34 16.88 2.30 11.58
N LYS A 35 17.68 3.37 11.73
CA LYS A 35 17.58 4.27 12.88
C LYS A 35 16.32 5.12 12.88
N ILE A 36 15.85 5.57 11.72
CA ILE A 36 14.60 6.35 11.60
C ILE A 36 13.46 5.62 12.31
N TYR A 37 13.37 4.30 12.13
CA TYR A 37 12.34 3.44 12.70
C TYR A 37 12.72 2.90 14.09
N THR A 38 13.22 3.80 14.96
CA THR A 38 13.39 3.57 16.40
C THR A 38 12.77 4.71 17.20
N MET A 39 12.17 4.41 18.34
CA MET A 39 11.59 5.44 19.20
C MET A 39 12.66 6.39 19.75
N GLU A 40 13.85 5.88 20.06
CA GLU A 40 14.99 6.70 20.51
C GLU A 40 15.34 7.80 19.49
N TYR A 41 15.41 7.45 18.19
CA TYR A 41 15.66 8.43 17.13
C TYR A 41 14.55 9.48 17.04
N GLN A 42 13.29 9.08 17.11
CA GLN A 42 12.15 9.97 16.99
C GLN A 42 12.01 10.92 18.18
N GLU A 43 12.32 10.45 19.38
CA GLU A 43 12.36 11.26 20.60
C GLU A 43 13.51 12.29 20.55
N GLN A 44 14.67 11.87 20.10
CA GLN A 44 15.80 12.79 19.91
C GLN A 44 15.47 13.84 18.83
N ALA A 45 14.91 13.42 17.69
CA ALA A 45 14.53 14.33 16.61
C ALA A 45 13.47 15.36 17.07
N LEU A 46 12.50 14.94 17.89
CA LEU A 46 11.54 15.86 18.50
C LEU A 46 12.23 16.84 19.46
N SER A 47 13.11 16.35 20.33
CA SER A 47 13.86 17.21 21.27
C SER A 47 14.70 18.25 20.53
N ASP A 48 15.38 17.85 19.46
CA ASP A 48 16.20 18.76 18.64
C ASP A 48 15.32 19.81 17.94
N LEU A 49 14.16 19.39 17.38
CA LEU A 49 13.19 20.27 16.75
C LEU A 49 12.66 21.32 17.74
N GLU A 50 12.25 20.88 18.93
CA GLU A 50 11.74 21.78 19.99
C GLU A 50 12.83 22.74 20.51
N ASN A 51 14.08 22.27 20.64
CA ASN A 51 15.20 23.10 21.03
C ASN A 51 15.50 24.18 19.96
N GLU A 52 15.47 23.83 18.67
CA GLU A 52 15.67 24.80 17.56
C GLU A 52 14.51 25.81 17.48
N LYS A 53 13.26 25.33 17.63
CA LYS A 53 12.07 26.18 17.68
C LYS A 53 12.14 27.14 18.88
N GLY A 54 12.54 26.61 20.03
CA GLY A 54 12.69 27.35 21.28
C GLY A 54 11.42 28.14 21.63
N ASN A 55 11.62 29.31 22.28
CA ASN A 55 10.54 30.23 22.61
C ASN A 55 10.38 31.36 21.58
N GLY A 56 10.69 31.09 20.30
CA GLY A 56 10.57 32.06 19.23
C GLY A 56 9.14 32.55 19.02
N ASN A 57 8.99 33.85 18.73
CA ASN A 57 7.71 34.43 18.36
C ASN A 57 7.52 34.29 16.84
N TYR A 58 6.93 33.16 16.43
CA TYR A 58 6.70 32.86 15.01
C TYR A 58 5.34 33.34 14.57
N THR A 59 5.31 34.08 13.48
CA THR A 59 4.09 34.62 12.85
C THR A 59 4.07 34.27 11.37
N LEU A 60 2.99 34.59 10.66
CA LEU A 60 2.93 34.37 9.21
C LEU A 60 4.09 35.07 8.46
N GLN A 61 4.62 36.19 8.99
CA GLN A 61 5.75 36.94 8.40
C GLN A 61 7.12 36.40 8.83
N ASN A 62 7.16 35.55 9.85
CA ASN A 62 8.39 34.96 10.41
C ASN A 62 8.07 33.48 10.79
N ILE A 63 7.95 32.62 9.81
CA ILE A 63 7.57 31.22 9.99
C ILE A 63 8.80 30.42 10.42
N PHE A 64 8.63 29.51 11.39
CA PHE A 64 9.61 28.47 11.66
C PHE A 64 9.42 27.32 10.68
N MET A 65 10.49 26.96 9.97
CA MET A 65 10.50 25.87 9.00
C MET A 65 11.73 24.98 9.20
N LYS A 66 11.52 23.67 9.22
CA LYS A 66 12.58 22.67 9.34
C LYS A 66 12.41 21.58 8.31
N TYR A 67 13.41 21.36 7.47
CA TYR A 67 13.38 20.30 6.47
C TYR A 67 13.39 18.93 7.16
N ASN A 68 12.39 18.10 6.85
CA ASN A 68 12.27 16.66 7.18
C ASN A 68 12.85 16.28 8.57
N PRO A 69 12.40 16.89 9.69
CA PRO A 69 13.05 16.71 10.99
C PRO A 69 13.02 15.28 11.50
N PHE A 70 12.01 14.49 11.13
CA PHE A 70 11.84 13.10 11.55
C PHE A 70 12.40 12.08 10.54
N SER A 71 12.94 12.53 9.43
CA SER A 71 13.54 11.74 8.35
C SER A 71 12.60 10.73 7.66
N THR A 72 11.30 10.85 7.87
CA THR A 72 10.28 9.92 7.35
C THR A 72 9.78 10.27 5.97
N ASN A 73 9.99 11.51 5.47
CA ASN A 73 9.54 11.92 4.15
C ASN A 73 10.52 12.97 3.58
N THR A 74 11.30 12.57 2.60
CA THR A 74 12.36 13.44 2.04
C THR A 74 11.83 14.65 1.28
N GLN A 75 10.58 14.66 0.85
CA GLN A 75 9.96 15.79 0.14
C GLN A 75 9.08 16.63 1.07
N SER A 76 9.45 16.73 2.36
CA SER A 76 8.64 17.39 3.37
C SER A 76 9.36 18.49 4.14
N MET A 77 8.56 19.37 4.75
CA MET A 77 8.99 20.47 5.61
C MET A 77 8.05 20.55 6.81
N TYR A 78 8.60 20.58 8.02
CA TYR A 78 7.86 20.97 9.22
C TYR A 78 7.65 22.48 9.22
N VAL A 79 6.44 22.94 9.58
CA VAL A 79 6.04 24.34 9.57
C VAL A 79 5.33 24.68 10.87
N TYR A 80 5.75 25.77 11.53
CA TYR A 80 5.12 26.30 12.75
C TYR A 80 5.02 27.82 12.74
N PHE A 81 3.85 28.37 13.02
CA PHE A 81 3.62 29.80 13.23
C PHE A 81 2.24 30.07 13.86
N ASN A 82 2.06 31.33 14.32
CA ASN A 82 0.79 31.83 14.84
C ASN A 82 0.21 32.91 13.93
N THR A 83 -1.13 32.98 13.86
CA THR A 83 -1.87 34.07 13.21
C THR A 83 -2.60 34.92 14.25
N TYR A 84 -2.76 36.22 13.97
CA TYR A 84 -3.43 37.15 14.90
C TYR A 84 -4.93 36.85 15.06
N LYS A 85 -5.59 36.33 14.04
CA LYS A 85 -6.95 35.80 14.06
C LYS A 85 -6.92 34.31 13.66
N ALA A 86 -7.95 33.56 14.04
CA ALA A 86 -8.11 32.18 13.60
C ALA A 86 -8.24 32.09 12.07
N ALA A 87 -7.42 31.28 11.45
CA ALA A 87 -7.31 31.12 10.00
C ALA A 87 -7.34 29.66 9.60
N LYS A 88 -7.71 29.39 8.34
CA LYS A 88 -7.50 28.16 7.60
C LYS A 88 -6.23 28.33 6.76
N ILE A 89 -5.35 27.33 6.77
CA ILE A 89 -4.10 27.38 6.04
C ILE A 89 -4.14 26.50 4.80
N THR A 90 -3.71 27.08 3.69
CA THR A 90 -3.34 26.33 2.47
C THR A 90 -1.89 26.65 2.13
N TYR A 91 -1.25 25.74 1.42
CA TYR A 91 0.09 25.99 0.89
C TYR A 91 0.18 25.52 -0.56
N THR A 92 1.08 26.18 -1.30
CA THR A 92 1.42 25.81 -2.68
C THR A 92 2.93 25.68 -2.78
N VAL A 93 3.38 24.58 -3.40
CA VAL A 93 4.77 24.33 -3.75
C VAL A 93 4.89 24.44 -5.26
N SER A 94 5.75 25.36 -5.73
CA SER A 94 5.97 25.61 -7.16
C SER A 94 7.45 25.43 -7.51
N CYS A 95 7.71 24.79 -8.65
CA CYS A 95 9.03 24.70 -9.27
C CYS A 95 8.84 24.85 -10.80
N ALA A 96 9.73 25.58 -11.48
CA ALA A 96 9.53 26.10 -12.84
C ALA A 96 9.09 25.07 -13.90
N ASP A 97 9.56 23.81 -13.78
CA ASP A 97 9.35 22.79 -14.82
C ASP A 97 8.19 21.82 -14.49
N TYR A 98 7.52 22.00 -13.35
CA TYR A 98 6.48 21.09 -12.86
C TYR A 98 5.21 21.84 -12.48
N ALA A 99 4.07 21.15 -12.57
CA ALA A 99 2.81 21.73 -12.12
C ALA A 99 2.83 22.01 -10.60
N ASP A 100 2.18 23.10 -10.23
CA ASP A 100 2.06 23.50 -8.82
C ASP A 100 1.32 22.42 -8.01
N PHE A 101 1.77 22.21 -6.78
CA PHE A 101 1.09 21.37 -5.81
C PHE A 101 0.47 22.22 -4.72
N THR A 102 -0.87 22.20 -4.63
CA THR A 102 -1.59 22.96 -3.61
C THR A 102 -2.33 22.00 -2.68
N ALA A 103 -2.16 22.18 -1.38
CA ALA A 103 -2.83 21.39 -0.35
C ALA A 103 -3.34 22.26 0.80
N THR A 104 -4.33 21.74 1.52
CA THR A 104 -4.76 22.30 2.81
C THR A 104 -3.89 21.70 3.91
N ALA A 105 -3.29 22.57 4.74
CA ALA A 105 -2.53 22.14 5.89
C ALA A 105 -3.45 21.41 6.90
N TYR A 106 -2.89 20.41 7.57
CA TYR A 106 -3.59 19.78 8.69
C TYR A 106 -3.91 20.81 9.77
N GLN A 107 -5.12 20.78 10.27
CA GLN A 107 -5.59 21.58 11.38
C GLN A 107 -6.61 20.80 12.21
N ALA A 108 -6.47 20.83 13.55
CA ALA A 108 -7.42 20.19 14.46
C ALA A 108 -8.82 20.85 14.42
N LYS A 109 -8.87 22.14 14.06
CA LYS A 109 -10.10 22.91 13.86
C LYS A 109 -10.04 23.60 12.50
N GLU A 110 -11.17 23.76 11.84
CA GLU A 110 -11.24 24.44 10.53
C GLU A 110 -10.56 25.82 10.55
N PHE A 111 -10.71 26.57 11.64
CA PHE A 111 -10.03 27.84 11.87
C PHE A 111 -9.36 27.82 13.25
N GLN A 112 -8.05 28.01 13.29
CA GLN A 112 -7.26 28.10 14.52
C GLN A 112 -6.19 29.19 14.42
N LYS A 113 -5.55 29.53 15.55
CA LYS A 113 -4.50 30.56 15.57
C LYS A 113 -3.09 29.99 15.51
N GLU A 114 -2.90 28.86 16.12
CA GLU A 114 -1.64 28.14 16.14
C GLU A 114 -1.63 27.13 15.00
N HIS A 115 -0.60 27.12 14.19
CA HIS A 115 -0.48 26.29 13.02
C HIS A 115 0.81 25.49 13.10
N GLU A 116 0.69 24.18 13.11
CA GLU A 116 1.75 23.19 13.14
C GLU A 116 1.39 22.04 12.21
N PHE A 117 2.19 21.82 11.16
CA PHE A 117 1.89 20.81 10.16
C PHE A 117 3.12 20.40 9.36
N GLN A 118 3.05 19.25 8.74
CA GLN A 118 3.97 18.82 7.70
C GLN A 118 3.48 19.32 6.35
N LEU A 119 4.28 20.11 5.68
CA LEU A 119 4.15 20.45 4.26
C LEU A 119 4.86 19.38 3.45
N ILE A 120 4.26 18.89 2.38
CA ILE A 120 4.83 17.89 1.46
C ILE A 120 4.84 18.43 0.03
N GLY A 121 5.50 17.71 -0.86
CA GLY A 121 5.47 18.00 -2.31
C GLY A 121 6.65 18.83 -2.80
N LEU A 122 7.73 18.96 -2.02
CA LEU A 122 8.97 19.56 -2.49
C LEU A 122 9.51 18.78 -3.69
N ILE A 123 9.96 19.49 -4.71
CA ILE A 123 10.58 18.90 -5.90
C ILE A 123 12.10 18.78 -5.68
N PRO A 124 12.68 17.58 -5.87
CA PRO A 124 14.13 17.38 -5.71
C PRO A 124 14.93 18.13 -6.77
N ASP A 125 16.17 18.45 -6.43
CA ASP A 125 17.15 19.18 -7.28
C ASP A 125 16.61 20.49 -7.86
N CYS A 126 15.67 21.11 -7.15
CA CYS A 126 14.96 22.31 -7.56
C CYS A 126 14.88 23.36 -6.44
N THR A 127 14.89 24.62 -6.83
CA THR A 127 14.51 25.72 -5.93
C THR A 127 13.00 25.84 -5.91
N ASN A 128 12.38 25.31 -4.87
CA ASN A 128 10.95 25.35 -4.63
C ASN A 128 10.53 26.71 -4.06
N THR A 129 9.53 27.34 -4.65
CA THR A 129 8.82 28.48 -4.05
C THR A 129 7.65 27.93 -3.22
N ILE A 130 7.71 28.13 -1.91
CA ILE A 130 6.67 27.70 -0.97
C ILE A 130 5.82 28.92 -0.62
N THR A 131 4.55 28.91 -1.01
CA THR A 131 3.59 29.98 -0.68
C THR A 131 2.61 29.47 0.36
N ILE A 132 2.56 30.09 1.53
CA ILE A 132 1.61 29.77 2.61
C ILE A 132 0.56 30.87 2.66
N THR A 133 -0.73 30.47 2.61
CA THR A 133 -1.88 31.38 2.62
C THR A 133 -2.76 31.10 3.83
N ALA A 134 -2.94 32.13 4.66
CA ALA A 134 -3.89 32.15 5.77
C ALA A 134 -5.19 32.82 5.34
N THR A 135 -6.29 32.06 5.32
CA THR A 135 -7.64 32.57 5.02
C THR A 135 -8.43 32.69 6.33
N TYR A 136 -8.93 33.88 6.61
CA TYR A 136 -9.68 34.18 7.82
C TYR A 136 -11.19 33.95 7.63
N LYS A 137 -11.95 33.85 8.76
CA LYS A 137 -13.40 33.62 8.71
C LYS A 137 -14.20 34.69 7.97
N ASP A 138 -13.66 35.91 7.87
CA ASP A 138 -14.26 37.03 7.14
C ASP A 138 -14.01 36.97 5.61
N GLY A 139 -13.36 35.90 5.13
CA GLY A 139 -13.00 35.69 3.74
C GLY A 139 -11.75 36.42 3.28
N THR A 140 -11.13 37.24 4.11
CA THR A 140 -9.85 37.89 3.79
C THR A 140 -8.70 36.88 3.89
N SER A 141 -7.64 37.07 3.12
CA SER A 141 -6.46 36.22 3.14
C SER A 141 -5.16 37.00 3.15
N GLN A 142 -4.12 36.37 3.68
CA GLN A 142 -2.74 36.86 3.64
C GLN A 142 -1.84 35.73 3.20
N SER A 143 -0.86 36.02 2.34
CA SER A 143 0.09 35.03 1.86
C SER A 143 1.52 35.53 2.08
N ILE A 144 2.41 34.54 2.27
CA ILE A 144 3.86 34.74 2.24
C ILE A 144 4.49 33.67 1.37
N SER A 145 5.57 34.05 0.68
CA SER A 145 6.35 33.09 -0.12
C SER A 145 7.79 33.08 0.35
N THR A 146 8.38 31.90 0.38
CA THR A 146 9.80 31.68 0.67
C THR A 146 10.36 30.64 -0.30
N ASN A 147 11.67 30.65 -0.51
CA ASN A 147 12.34 29.70 -1.38
C ASN A 147 13.10 28.66 -0.55
N TYR A 148 13.07 27.42 -1.00
CA TYR A 148 13.87 26.34 -0.46
C TYR A 148 14.44 25.48 -1.60
N THR A 149 15.77 25.32 -1.63
CA THR A 149 16.41 24.42 -2.60
C THR A 149 16.53 23.04 -1.97
N MET A 150 15.77 22.09 -2.48
CA MET A 150 15.85 20.69 -2.08
C MET A 150 17.00 20.02 -2.81
N GLY A 151 17.73 19.11 -2.13
CA GLY A 151 18.70 18.21 -2.76
C GLY A 151 18.00 17.04 -3.48
N SER A 152 18.82 16.07 -3.94
CA SER A 152 18.33 14.87 -4.61
C SER A 152 17.50 13.99 -3.68
N LEU A 153 16.69 13.11 -4.27
CA LEU A 153 16.02 12.01 -3.57
C LEU A 153 17.05 11.06 -2.93
N LEU A 154 16.63 10.25 -2.01
CA LEU A 154 17.42 9.10 -1.51
C LEU A 154 17.40 7.94 -2.51
N GLY A 155 16.26 7.71 -3.16
CA GLY A 155 16.08 6.76 -4.25
C GLY A 155 16.38 7.38 -5.62
N ASP A 156 16.12 6.61 -6.68
CA ASP A 156 16.34 6.96 -8.08
C ASP A 156 15.04 7.01 -8.90
N GLU A 157 13.90 7.16 -8.22
CA GLU A 157 12.57 7.14 -8.83
C GLU A 157 12.35 8.34 -9.77
N ASP A 158 11.58 8.12 -10.83
CA ASP A 158 11.19 9.15 -11.78
C ASP A 158 10.32 10.22 -11.10
N ILE A 159 10.72 11.51 -11.22
CA ILE A 159 9.96 12.64 -10.67
C ILE A 159 8.60 12.79 -11.35
N GLN A 160 8.49 12.39 -12.61
CA GLN A 160 7.26 12.51 -13.39
C GLN A 160 6.94 11.26 -14.18
N LEU A 161 5.81 10.64 -13.84
CA LEU A 161 5.24 9.52 -14.58
C LEU A 161 4.70 9.95 -15.95
N LYS A 162 4.82 9.08 -16.94
CA LYS A 162 4.22 9.27 -18.27
C LYS A 162 2.87 8.57 -18.34
N GLN A 163 1.86 9.31 -18.77
CA GLN A 163 0.57 8.71 -19.10
C GLN A 163 0.70 7.91 -20.40
N VAL A 164 0.43 6.59 -20.33
CA VAL A 164 0.49 5.68 -21.49
C VAL A 164 -0.87 5.58 -22.18
N SER A 165 -1.96 5.55 -21.39
CA SER A 165 -3.33 5.42 -21.88
C SER A 165 -4.32 5.94 -20.85
N GLY A 166 -5.63 5.90 -21.17
CA GLY A 166 -6.70 6.28 -20.25
C GLY A 166 -6.94 7.79 -20.14
N SER A 167 -7.75 8.19 -19.16
CA SER A 167 -8.15 9.58 -18.90
C SER A 167 -7.83 9.97 -17.45
N LYS A 168 -7.40 11.22 -17.24
CA LYS A 168 -7.22 11.81 -15.91
C LYS A 168 -8.48 12.53 -15.40
N GLN A 169 -9.56 12.59 -16.19
CA GLN A 169 -10.75 13.42 -15.87
C GLN A 169 -11.43 12.99 -14.57
N ASP A 170 -11.36 11.71 -14.24
CA ASP A 170 -12.03 11.13 -13.06
C ASP A 170 -11.11 10.94 -11.86
N LEU A 171 -9.83 11.36 -11.97
CA LEU A 171 -8.89 11.32 -10.84
C LEU A 171 -9.24 12.41 -9.83
N GLY A 172 -9.40 12.03 -8.57
CA GLY A 172 -9.59 12.97 -7.46
C GLY A 172 -8.32 13.78 -7.16
N ASN A 173 -8.48 14.91 -6.49
CA ASN A 173 -7.35 15.71 -5.97
C ASN A 173 -6.73 15.01 -4.76
N GLY A 174 -5.96 13.96 -4.99
CA GLY A 174 -5.30 13.17 -3.97
C GLY A 174 -3.88 12.80 -4.36
N LEU A 175 -3.28 11.98 -3.53
CA LEU A 175 -2.00 11.34 -3.81
C LEU A 175 -2.23 9.86 -4.10
N TYR A 176 -1.56 9.36 -5.12
CA TYR A 176 -1.56 7.97 -5.54
C TYR A 176 -0.27 7.33 -5.04
N THR A 177 -0.40 6.26 -4.26
CA THR A 177 0.72 5.65 -3.55
C THR A 177 1.23 4.43 -4.30
N LEU A 178 2.54 4.39 -4.56
CA LEU A 178 3.30 3.20 -4.93
C LEU A 178 3.97 2.67 -3.66
N LEU A 179 3.69 1.42 -3.32
CA LEU A 179 4.04 0.85 -2.01
C LEU A 179 5.43 0.20 -1.97
N GLY A 180 6.19 0.29 -3.03
CA GLY A 180 7.53 -0.23 -3.21
C GLY A 180 7.86 -0.31 -4.68
N ASN A 181 9.12 -0.37 -5.01
CA ASN A 181 9.63 -0.44 -6.38
C ASN A 181 10.45 -1.70 -6.66
N ASP A 182 10.42 -2.69 -5.73
CA ASP A 182 11.20 -3.93 -5.78
C ASP A 182 12.70 -3.68 -6.04
N ALA A 183 13.24 -2.56 -5.51
CA ALA A 183 14.65 -2.25 -5.61
C ALA A 183 15.49 -3.22 -4.76
N ASP A 184 16.64 -3.64 -5.28
CA ASP A 184 17.52 -4.60 -4.60
C ASP A 184 18.17 -3.99 -3.35
N ASP A 185 18.30 -2.67 -3.28
CA ASP A 185 19.08 -1.97 -2.26
C ASP A 185 18.24 -1.32 -1.15
N GLN A 186 17.38 -0.38 -1.50
CA GLN A 186 16.58 0.41 -0.56
C GLN A 186 15.18 0.61 -1.12
N ASP A 187 14.16 0.18 -0.38
CA ASP A 187 12.78 0.38 -0.77
C ASP A 187 12.20 1.69 -0.21
N PHE A 188 11.22 2.19 -0.92
CA PHE A 188 10.51 3.43 -0.60
C PHE A 188 9.02 3.28 -0.84
N VAL A 189 8.23 4.09 -0.16
CA VAL A 189 6.85 4.37 -0.55
C VAL A 189 6.83 5.73 -1.24
N TYR A 190 6.37 5.74 -2.47
CA TYR A 190 6.25 6.95 -3.29
C TYR A 190 4.81 7.42 -3.41
N MET A 191 4.60 8.73 -3.47
CA MET A 191 3.27 9.29 -3.70
C MET A 191 3.30 10.31 -4.82
N TYR A 192 2.47 10.10 -5.83
CA TYR A 192 2.32 10.96 -6.99
C TYR A 192 1.00 11.72 -6.96
N ASP A 193 1.01 12.96 -7.42
CA ASP A 193 -0.22 13.73 -7.63
C ASP A 193 -0.94 13.33 -8.94
N THR A 194 -2.08 13.94 -9.23
CA THR A 194 -2.88 13.68 -10.44
C THR A 194 -2.19 14.09 -11.73
N ASN A 195 -1.10 14.87 -11.65
CA ASN A 195 -0.26 15.20 -12.81
C ASN A 195 0.86 14.17 -13.02
N GLY A 196 0.92 13.13 -12.15
CA GLY A 196 1.99 12.15 -12.15
C GLY A 196 3.31 12.70 -11.63
N ILE A 197 3.28 13.74 -10.79
CA ILE A 197 4.49 14.34 -10.22
C ILE A 197 4.69 13.78 -8.82
N LEU A 198 5.91 13.32 -8.53
CA LEU A 198 6.30 12.78 -7.23
C LEU A 198 6.25 13.88 -6.15
N ARG A 199 5.51 13.61 -5.07
CA ARG A 199 5.26 14.55 -3.96
C ARG A 199 5.69 14.03 -2.61
N SER A 200 6.05 12.76 -2.52
CA SER A 200 6.48 12.13 -1.27
C SER A 200 7.36 10.93 -1.56
N GLU A 201 8.48 10.83 -0.88
CA GLU A 201 9.37 9.68 -0.81
C GLU A 201 9.57 9.32 0.65
N ILE A 202 9.11 8.12 1.06
CA ILE A 202 9.20 7.59 2.42
C ILE A 202 10.12 6.37 2.40
N PRO A 203 11.34 6.44 2.95
CA PRO A 203 12.23 5.29 2.99
C PRO A 203 11.70 4.23 3.96
N ILE A 204 11.78 2.95 3.60
CA ILE A 204 11.41 1.81 4.46
C ILE A 204 12.60 0.87 4.66
N ILE A 205 12.55 0.03 5.70
CA ILE A 205 13.72 -0.77 6.14
C ILE A 205 14.06 -1.91 5.17
N GLY A 206 13.07 -2.47 4.57
CA GLY A 206 13.26 -3.59 3.67
C GLY A 206 12.06 -3.77 2.80
N TYR A 207 12.03 -4.76 1.95
CA TYR A 207 11.03 -5.10 0.96
C TYR A 207 9.74 -4.22 1.02
N ARG A 208 9.06 -3.96 0.01
CA ARG A 208 7.88 -3.06 -0.13
C ARG A 208 6.94 -3.00 1.08
N SER A 209 6.27 -1.88 1.29
CA SER A 209 5.07 -1.83 2.12
C SER A 209 3.89 -2.49 1.39
N HIS A 210 3.01 -3.16 2.13
CA HIS A 210 1.89 -3.90 1.49
C HIS A 210 0.63 -3.04 1.39
N ARG A 211 0.45 -2.10 2.31
CA ARG A 211 -0.68 -1.18 2.35
C ARG A 211 -0.34 0.07 3.16
N MET A 212 -1.08 1.14 2.92
CA MET A 212 -1.06 2.33 3.77
C MET A 212 -2.48 2.60 4.25
N LEU A 213 -2.67 2.62 5.57
CA LEU A 213 -3.95 2.88 6.21
C LEU A 213 -3.91 4.22 6.92
N LYS A 214 -5.05 4.90 6.98
CA LYS A 214 -5.20 6.15 7.74
C LYS A 214 -6.33 6.01 8.75
N GLN A 215 -6.00 6.22 10.02
CA GLN A 215 -6.98 6.29 11.11
C GLN A 215 -6.61 7.47 12.02
N ASN A 216 -7.60 8.30 12.38
CA ASN A 216 -7.42 9.42 13.32
C ASN A 216 -6.21 10.34 13.02
N GLN A 217 -5.94 10.63 11.73
CA GLN A 217 -4.81 11.43 11.25
C GLN A 217 -3.42 10.77 11.41
N THR A 218 -3.37 9.50 11.77
CA THR A 218 -2.17 8.68 11.82
C THR A 218 -2.15 7.75 10.60
N LEU A 219 -1.00 7.64 9.96
CA LEU A 219 -0.73 6.68 8.90
C LEU A 219 -0.12 5.43 9.51
N TYR A 220 -0.66 4.28 9.14
CA TYR A 220 -0.14 2.97 9.52
C TYR A 220 0.37 2.25 8.27
N MET A 221 1.60 1.78 8.31
CA MET A 221 2.21 1.07 7.18
C MET A 221 3.27 0.08 7.65
N SER A 222 3.41 -1.03 6.93
CA SER A 222 4.54 -1.94 7.13
C SER A 222 5.82 -1.30 6.64
N VAL A 223 6.85 -1.33 7.47
CA VAL A 223 8.16 -0.74 7.20
C VAL A 223 9.26 -1.78 7.08
N SER A 224 8.93 -3.01 7.42
CA SER A 224 9.68 -4.23 7.16
C SER A 224 8.72 -5.41 7.22
N THR A 225 9.21 -6.60 6.96
CA THR A 225 8.42 -7.84 7.03
C THR A 225 7.83 -8.13 8.41
N HIS A 226 8.42 -7.59 9.49
CA HIS A 226 8.00 -7.86 10.88
C HIS A 226 7.59 -6.61 11.66
N ARG A 227 7.56 -5.43 11.01
CA ARG A 227 7.31 -4.18 11.74
C ARG A 227 6.33 -3.28 11.03
N MET A 228 5.42 -2.73 11.83
CA MET A 228 4.50 -1.65 11.43
C MET A 228 4.92 -0.34 12.09
N ALA A 229 4.75 0.77 11.40
CA ALA A 229 4.90 2.11 11.96
C ALA A 229 3.56 2.86 11.98
N ALA A 230 3.32 3.59 13.06
CA ALA A 230 2.28 4.61 13.16
C ALA A 230 2.92 5.99 13.07
N ILE A 231 2.59 6.75 12.02
CA ILE A 231 3.19 8.04 11.67
C ILE A 231 2.12 9.13 11.77
N ASN A 232 2.34 10.14 12.60
CA ASN A 232 1.38 11.21 12.81
C ASN A 232 1.40 12.27 11.67
N HIS A 233 0.52 13.26 11.76
CA HIS A 233 0.38 14.35 10.79
C HIS A 233 1.59 15.29 10.66
N LEU A 234 2.59 15.18 11.53
CA LEU A 234 3.87 15.90 11.44
C LEU A 234 4.96 15.07 10.74
N GLY A 235 4.67 13.83 10.41
CA GLY A 235 5.65 12.87 9.89
C GLY A 235 6.47 12.18 10.99
N ARG A 236 6.15 12.39 12.29
CA ARG A 236 6.82 11.70 13.40
C ARG A 236 6.25 10.30 13.56
N ILE A 237 7.12 9.33 13.76
CA ILE A 237 6.71 7.99 14.16
C ILE A 237 6.36 8.02 15.66
N GLU A 238 5.15 7.62 16.00
CA GLU A 238 4.66 7.55 17.39
C GLU A 238 4.75 6.15 17.98
N HIS A 239 4.61 5.13 17.13
CA HIS A 239 4.75 3.73 17.54
C HIS A 239 5.42 2.89 16.45
N ILE A 240 6.18 1.89 16.89
CA ILE A 240 6.73 0.81 16.07
C ILE A 240 6.25 -0.50 16.69
N TYR A 241 5.32 -1.16 16.00
CA TYR A 241 4.80 -2.46 16.41
C TYR A 241 5.68 -3.57 15.84
N ASN A 242 6.01 -4.55 16.68
CA ASN A 242 6.76 -5.75 16.28
C ASN A 242 5.80 -6.94 16.18
N LEU A 243 5.77 -7.59 15.04
CA LEU A 243 4.87 -8.72 14.77
C LEU A 243 5.43 -10.08 15.23
N GLY A 244 6.56 -10.10 15.98
CA GLY A 244 7.16 -11.33 16.50
C GLY A 244 7.64 -12.26 15.39
N ASN A 245 7.19 -13.51 15.41
CA ASN A 245 7.53 -14.56 14.45
C ASN A 245 6.62 -14.55 13.20
N TYR A 246 5.89 -13.46 12.96
CA TYR A 246 5.00 -13.35 11.82
C TYR A 246 5.57 -12.40 10.78
N ILE A 247 5.66 -12.88 9.54
CA ILE A 247 5.99 -12.08 8.36
C ILE A 247 4.68 -11.56 7.77
N VAL A 248 4.49 -10.24 7.76
CA VAL A 248 3.36 -9.63 7.06
C VAL A 248 3.56 -9.70 5.55
N HIS A 249 2.48 -9.99 4.83
CA HIS A 249 2.49 -9.98 3.37
C HIS A 249 1.15 -9.46 2.81
N HIS A 250 1.16 -9.03 1.59
CA HIS A 250 0.03 -8.64 0.72
C HIS A 250 -0.95 -7.64 1.31
N ASP A 251 -1.63 -7.91 2.44
CA ASP A 251 -2.74 -7.07 2.87
C ASP A 251 -2.92 -7.02 4.39
N TYR A 252 -3.48 -5.91 4.87
CA TYR A 252 -3.93 -5.71 6.24
C TYR A 252 -4.95 -4.59 6.32
N GLN A 253 -5.81 -4.62 7.34
CA GLN A 253 -6.82 -3.59 7.57
C GLN A 253 -7.14 -3.43 9.05
N PHE A 254 -7.86 -2.36 9.42
CA PHE A 254 -8.47 -2.25 10.74
C PHE A 254 -9.76 -3.05 10.81
N ASN A 255 -9.99 -3.69 11.98
CA ASN A 255 -11.32 -4.14 12.36
C ASN A 255 -12.12 -2.99 13.01
N GLN A 256 -13.37 -3.26 13.43
CA GLN A 256 -14.23 -2.25 14.04
C GLN A 256 -13.74 -1.75 15.41
N ASP A 257 -12.96 -2.57 16.12
CA ASP A 257 -12.40 -2.23 17.43
C ASP A 257 -11.13 -1.37 17.31
N GLY A 258 -10.66 -1.13 16.08
CA GLY A 258 -9.46 -0.37 15.81
C GLY A 258 -8.17 -1.18 15.88
N ASN A 259 -8.26 -2.51 15.95
CA ASN A 259 -7.11 -3.41 15.88
C ASN A 259 -6.72 -3.70 14.43
N LEU A 260 -5.45 -3.97 14.19
CA LEU A 260 -4.94 -4.33 12.87
C LEU A 260 -5.02 -5.84 12.66
N ILE A 261 -5.60 -6.24 11.54
CA ILE A 261 -5.70 -7.62 11.07
C ILE A 261 -4.80 -7.76 9.84
N PHE A 262 -3.95 -8.78 9.81
CA PHE A 262 -2.96 -8.99 8.77
C PHE A 262 -3.07 -10.36 8.13
N LEU A 263 -2.74 -10.43 6.86
CA LEU A 263 -2.26 -11.66 6.25
C LEU A 263 -0.81 -11.88 6.67
N ALA A 264 -0.50 -13.09 7.11
CA ALA A 264 0.81 -13.40 7.66
C ALA A 264 1.30 -14.82 7.29
N THR A 265 2.61 -14.97 7.40
CA THR A 265 3.31 -16.24 7.45
C THR A 265 3.83 -16.45 8.87
N ASN A 266 3.50 -17.57 9.48
CA ASN A 266 4.10 -17.98 10.75
C ASN A 266 5.45 -18.67 10.48
N GLU A 267 6.57 -18.04 10.92
CA GLU A 267 7.92 -18.55 10.65
C GLU A 267 8.23 -19.89 11.34
N GLU A 268 7.47 -20.25 12.38
CA GLU A 268 7.60 -21.52 13.09
C GLU A 268 7.02 -22.71 12.29
N LYS A 269 6.20 -22.41 11.25
CA LYS A 269 5.58 -23.40 10.37
C LYS A 269 6.35 -23.58 9.07
N ASN A 270 6.09 -24.67 8.37
CA ASN A 270 6.71 -24.94 7.08
C ASN A 270 5.93 -24.35 5.90
N SER A 271 4.71 -23.88 6.12
CA SER A 271 3.88 -23.21 5.12
C SER A 271 4.07 -21.69 5.14
N VAL A 272 3.58 -21.03 4.09
CA VAL A 272 3.64 -19.57 3.94
C VAL A 272 2.32 -19.03 3.41
N GLU A 273 2.02 -17.78 3.77
CA GLU A 273 0.90 -17.01 3.22
C GLU A 273 -0.46 -17.68 3.44
N ASP A 274 -0.65 -18.26 4.63
CA ASP A 274 -1.80 -19.08 4.99
C ASP A 274 -2.37 -18.82 6.39
N CYS A 275 -1.96 -17.73 7.07
CA CYS A 275 -2.55 -17.38 8.35
C CYS A 275 -2.99 -15.92 8.45
N ILE A 276 -3.89 -15.64 9.39
CA ILE A 276 -4.38 -14.32 9.76
C ILE A 276 -4.02 -14.04 11.20
N ILE A 277 -3.42 -12.87 11.45
CA ILE A 277 -3.08 -12.42 12.80
C ILE A 277 -3.77 -11.10 13.15
N LYS A 278 -3.93 -10.85 14.43
CA LYS A 278 -4.39 -9.59 15.01
C LYS A 278 -3.28 -8.94 15.81
N LEU A 279 -3.06 -7.66 15.61
CA LEU A 279 -2.31 -6.78 16.47
C LEU A 279 -3.29 -5.87 17.23
N ASP A 280 -3.35 -5.99 18.54
CA ASP A 280 -4.00 -5.03 19.40
C ASP A 280 -3.11 -3.77 19.49
N VAL A 281 -3.60 -2.64 18.98
CA VAL A 281 -2.78 -1.42 18.87
C VAL A 281 -2.58 -0.71 20.22
N GLU A 282 -3.38 -1.03 21.23
CA GLU A 282 -3.25 -0.44 22.58
C GLU A 282 -2.32 -1.24 23.46
N THR A 283 -2.42 -2.57 23.41
CA THR A 283 -1.60 -3.49 24.24
C THR A 283 -0.34 -3.98 23.54
N GLU A 284 -0.24 -3.76 22.21
CA GLU A 284 0.81 -4.26 21.32
C GLU A 284 0.88 -5.81 21.27
N GLU A 285 -0.16 -6.49 21.73
CA GLU A 285 -0.24 -7.94 21.70
C GLU A 285 -0.55 -8.43 20.27
N VAL A 286 0.22 -9.42 19.82
CA VAL A 286 0.01 -10.12 18.55
C VAL A 286 -0.55 -11.51 18.83
N SER A 287 -1.67 -11.86 18.20
CA SER A 287 -2.31 -13.16 18.31
C SER A 287 -2.69 -13.72 16.95
N GLU A 288 -2.54 -15.03 16.76
CA GLU A 288 -3.05 -15.74 15.57
C GLU A 288 -4.57 -15.88 15.69
N LEU A 289 -5.31 -15.41 14.69
CA LEU A 289 -6.77 -15.56 14.61
C LEU A 289 -7.17 -16.82 13.86
N LEU A 290 -6.44 -17.14 12.80
CA LEU A 290 -6.78 -18.24 11.90
C LEU A 290 -5.53 -18.77 11.22
N ASP A 291 -5.34 -20.08 11.28
CA ASP A 291 -4.51 -20.84 10.36
C ASP A 291 -5.43 -21.57 9.37
N LEU A 292 -5.24 -21.35 8.08
CA LEU A 292 -6.07 -22.00 7.06
C LEU A 292 -5.92 -23.52 7.03
N GLU A 293 -4.82 -24.06 7.55
CA GLU A 293 -4.66 -25.51 7.71
C GLU A 293 -5.74 -26.12 8.58
N ASP A 294 -6.25 -25.42 9.58
CA ASP A 294 -7.31 -25.92 10.47
C ASP A 294 -8.61 -26.16 9.72
N LEU A 295 -8.88 -25.40 8.67
CA LEU A 295 -10.09 -25.52 7.84
C LEU A 295 -9.88 -26.32 6.56
N PHE A 296 -8.67 -26.30 5.99
CA PHE A 296 -8.37 -26.88 4.67
C PHE A 296 -7.36 -28.03 4.74
N LYS A 297 -7.32 -28.78 5.84
CA LYS A 297 -6.31 -29.80 6.10
C LYS A 297 -6.22 -30.85 4.98
N SER A 298 -7.35 -31.47 4.59
CA SER A 298 -7.35 -32.50 3.55
C SER A 298 -6.94 -31.95 2.18
N TYR A 299 -7.27 -30.68 1.88
CA TYR A 299 -6.80 -30.01 0.67
C TYR A 299 -5.29 -29.82 0.72
N LYS A 300 -4.73 -29.24 1.81
CA LYS A 300 -3.29 -29.05 1.98
C LYS A 300 -2.52 -30.35 1.79
N GLU A 301 -2.96 -31.44 2.45
CA GLU A 301 -2.37 -32.77 2.35
C GLU A 301 -2.41 -33.36 0.92
N SER A 302 -3.36 -32.94 0.08
CA SER A 302 -3.48 -33.36 -1.32
C SER A 302 -2.58 -32.59 -2.28
N THR A 303 -1.99 -31.47 -1.85
CA THR A 303 -1.18 -30.60 -2.70
C THR A 303 0.27 -31.06 -2.80
N ASP A 304 0.93 -30.70 -3.91
CA ASP A 304 2.35 -30.97 -4.12
C ASP A 304 3.21 -30.16 -3.14
N HIS A 305 4.11 -30.85 -2.44
CA HIS A 305 5.10 -30.23 -1.59
C HIS A 305 6.49 -30.79 -1.87
N LYS A 306 7.46 -29.89 -2.09
CA LYS A 306 8.87 -30.28 -2.23
C LYS A 306 9.56 -30.21 -0.88
N GLU A 307 10.13 -31.32 -0.41
CA GLU A 307 10.89 -31.39 0.82
C GLU A 307 12.02 -30.34 0.85
N GLY A 308 12.11 -29.59 1.97
CA GLY A 308 13.10 -28.52 2.17
C GLY A 308 12.74 -27.17 1.53
N SER A 309 11.55 -27.04 0.90
CA SER A 309 11.00 -25.74 0.46
C SER A 309 9.84 -25.30 1.37
N LYS A 310 9.55 -24.01 1.39
CA LYS A 310 8.33 -23.50 2.03
C LYS A 310 7.10 -23.91 1.20
N TRP A 311 6.02 -24.24 1.89
CA TRP A 311 4.78 -24.75 1.30
C TRP A 311 3.77 -23.63 1.06
N ASP A 312 3.76 -23.09 -0.14
CA ASP A 312 2.90 -21.99 -0.59
C ASP A 312 1.63 -22.56 -1.25
N TRP A 313 0.73 -23.10 -0.44
CA TRP A 313 -0.40 -23.91 -0.92
C TRP A 313 -1.72 -23.16 -1.09
N MET A 314 -1.88 -22.01 -0.46
CA MET A 314 -3.03 -21.10 -0.62
C MET A 314 -2.67 -19.77 -1.24
N HIS A 315 -1.53 -19.20 -0.85
CA HIS A 315 -1.07 -17.90 -1.30
C HIS A 315 -2.14 -16.82 -1.18
N ILE A 316 -2.61 -16.57 0.04
CA ILE A 316 -3.63 -15.56 0.28
C ILE A 316 -3.06 -14.17 0.03
N ASN A 317 -3.73 -13.39 -0.85
CA ASN A 317 -3.24 -12.10 -1.30
C ASN A 317 -4.20 -10.91 -1.08
N THR A 318 -5.38 -11.16 -0.53
CA THR A 318 -6.34 -10.10 -0.14
C THR A 318 -7.10 -10.50 1.10
N LEU A 319 -7.34 -9.52 1.96
CA LEU A 319 -8.11 -9.64 3.20
C LEU A 319 -9.21 -8.58 3.24
N GLN A 320 -10.46 -9.02 3.43
CA GLN A 320 -11.57 -8.16 3.82
C GLN A 320 -12.16 -8.67 5.12
N TYR A 321 -11.86 -8.02 6.24
CA TYR A 321 -12.46 -8.35 7.54
C TYR A 321 -13.77 -7.58 7.69
N LEU A 322 -14.88 -8.29 7.82
CA LEU A 322 -16.23 -7.72 7.83
C LEU A 322 -16.73 -7.45 9.27
N LYS A 323 -17.84 -6.73 9.38
CA LYS A 323 -18.40 -6.29 10.68
C LYS A 323 -19.00 -7.45 11.50
N ASP A 324 -19.32 -8.54 10.87
CA ASP A 324 -19.93 -9.74 11.46
C ASP A 324 -18.91 -10.79 11.90
N ASP A 325 -17.64 -10.41 12.04
CA ASP A 325 -16.53 -11.30 12.38
C ASP A 325 -16.22 -12.33 11.29
N SER A 326 -16.61 -12.07 10.05
CA SER A 326 -16.23 -12.89 8.90
C SER A 326 -15.07 -12.26 8.12
N VAL A 327 -14.39 -13.08 7.31
CA VAL A 327 -13.37 -12.60 6.36
C VAL A 327 -13.66 -13.10 4.97
N ILE A 328 -13.37 -12.26 3.98
CA ILE A 328 -13.31 -12.66 2.57
C ILE A 328 -11.84 -12.61 2.16
N LEU A 329 -11.34 -13.72 1.68
CA LEU A 329 -9.95 -13.94 1.28
C LEU A 329 -9.87 -14.22 -0.21
N SER A 330 -8.78 -13.80 -0.84
CA SER A 330 -8.43 -14.20 -2.20
C SER A 330 -7.22 -15.12 -2.17
N SER A 331 -7.37 -16.32 -2.71
CA SER A 331 -6.30 -17.30 -2.86
C SER A 331 -5.83 -17.34 -4.31
N ARG A 332 -4.54 -17.03 -4.53
CA ARG A 332 -3.95 -17.12 -5.88
C ARG A 332 -3.73 -18.57 -6.31
N GLU A 333 -3.25 -19.44 -5.42
CA GLU A 333 -2.93 -20.84 -5.76
C GLU A 333 -4.15 -21.64 -6.18
N THR A 334 -5.32 -21.30 -5.62
CA THR A 334 -6.59 -21.95 -5.98
C THR A 334 -7.44 -21.12 -6.95
N SER A 335 -7.02 -19.90 -7.30
CA SER A 335 -7.82 -18.93 -8.07
C SER A 335 -9.24 -18.79 -7.51
N SER A 336 -9.36 -18.69 -6.18
CA SER A 336 -10.65 -18.71 -5.49
C SER A 336 -10.80 -17.52 -4.53
N ILE A 337 -12.04 -17.13 -4.30
CA ILE A 337 -12.45 -16.23 -3.24
C ILE A 337 -13.14 -17.07 -2.18
N ILE A 338 -12.73 -16.91 -0.93
CA ILE A 338 -13.17 -17.76 0.19
C ILE A 338 -13.73 -16.87 1.28
N LYS A 339 -14.94 -17.14 1.75
CA LYS A 339 -15.48 -16.50 2.95
C LYS A 339 -15.44 -17.47 4.12
N ILE A 340 -14.99 -16.96 5.28
CA ILE A 340 -14.88 -17.69 6.54
C ILE A 340 -15.63 -16.89 7.60
N ASN A 341 -16.53 -17.52 8.31
CA ASN A 341 -17.33 -16.95 9.40
C ASN A 341 -16.66 -17.16 10.75
N ASP A 342 -17.05 -16.37 11.76
CA ASP A 342 -16.69 -16.51 13.18
C ASP A 342 -15.18 -16.62 13.44
N VAL A 343 -14.39 -15.80 12.75
CA VAL A 343 -12.92 -15.91 12.70
C VAL A 343 -12.26 -15.79 14.07
N SER A 344 -12.83 -15.00 14.98
CA SER A 344 -12.28 -14.79 16.32
C SER A 344 -12.73 -15.82 17.36
N THR A 345 -13.68 -16.71 17.01
CA THR A 345 -14.28 -17.65 17.98
C THR A 345 -14.24 -19.11 17.53
N ASN A 346 -14.91 -19.45 16.44
CA ASN A 346 -14.98 -20.82 15.92
C ASN A 346 -15.04 -20.78 14.38
N PRO A 347 -13.91 -20.54 13.71
CA PRO A 347 -13.86 -20.35 12.27
C PRO A 347 -14.51 -21.49 11.48
N SER A 348 -15.30 -21.14 10.47
CA SER A 348 -15.93 -22.11 9.57
C SER A 348 -16.03 -21.55 8.14
N ILE A 349 -15.85 -22.41 7.14
CA ILE A 349 -15.99 -22.01 5.74
C ILE A 349 -17.46 -21.72 5.47
N ASP A 350 -17.74 -20.54 4.94
CA ASP A 350 -19.07 -20.15 4.47
C ASP A 350 -19.25 -20.53 3.00
N TYR A 351 -18.40 -19.97 2.13
CA TYR A 351 -18.43 -20.30 0.71
C TYR A 351 -17.06 -20.22 0.03
N ILE A 352 -17.01 -20.79 -1.16
CA ILE A 352 -15.92 -20.68 -2.13
C ILE A 352 -16.49 -20.22 -3.48
N ILE A 353 -15.98 -19.11 -4.02
CA ILE A 353 -16.17 -18.72 -5.41
C ILE A 353 -14.89 -19.09 -6.16
N GLY A 354 -14.97 -20.00 -7.11
CA GLY A 354 -13.82 -20.49 -7.84
C GLY A 354 -14.24 -21.41 -8.98
N ASN A 355 -13.26 -22.02 -9.64
CA ASN A 355 -13.54 -22.95 -10.72
C ASN A 355 -14.03 -24.30 -10.16
N GLU A 356 -15.21 -24.76 -10.59
CA GLU A 356 -15.82 -26.01 -10.14
C GLU A 356 -14.92 -27.21 -10.44
N ASP A 357 -14.32 -27.27 -11.64
CA ASP A 357 -13.44 -28.37 -12.03
C ASP A 357 -12.16 -28.45 -11.18
N PHE A 358 -11.70 -27.32 -10.63
CA PHE A 358 -10.56 -27.30 -9.73
C PHE A 358 -10.86 -27.97 -8.38
N TRP A 359 -12.07 -27.78 -7.86
CA TRP A 359 -12.50 -28.25 -6.55
C TRP A 359 -13.24 -29.59 -6.54
N LYS A 360 -13.69 -30.10 -7.70
CA LYS A 360 -14.64 -31.26 -7.84
C LYS A 360 -14.19 -32.54 -7.14
N ASP A 361 -12.88 -32.78 -7.04
CA ASP A 361 -12.32 -34.00 -6.44
C ASP A 361 -11.79 -33.74 -5.02
N THR A 362 -12.31 -32.72 -4.32
CA THR A 362 -11.96 -32.36 -2.96
C THR A 362 -13.16 -32.45 -2.02
N ASP A 363 -12.91 -32.42 -0.70
CA ASP A 363 -13.94 -32.40 0.34
C ASP A 363 -14.68 -31.04 0.44
N TYR A 364 -14.35 -30.06 -0.42
CA TYR A 364 -14.80 -28.67 -0.31
C TYR A 364 -15.83 -28.27 -1.38
N THR A 365 -16.32 -29.22 -2.18
CA THR A 365 -17.33 -28.99 -3.24
C THR A 365 -18.65 -28.46 -2.71
N GLU A 366 -19.02 -28.81 -1.47
CA GLU A 366 -20.26 -28.35 -0.83
C GLU A 366 -20.28 -26.84 -0.53
N TYR A 367 -19.11 -26.20 -0.46
CA TYR A 367 -18.97 -24.76 -0.23
C TYR A 367 -18.96 -23.93 -1.51
N LEU A 368 -18.95 -24.58 -2.69
CA LEU A 368 -18.90 -23.86 -3.96
C LEU A 368 -20.21 -23.14 -4.27
N TYR A 369 -20.11 -21.83 -4.47
CA TYR A 369 -21.22 -21.06 -5.00
C TYR A 369 -21.40 -21.28 -6.50
N THR A 370 -22.65 -21.34 -6.94
CA THR A 370 -23.01 -21.57 -8.33
C THR A 370 -22.79 -20.32 -9.17
N LYS A 371 -22.03 -20.46 -10.25
CA LYS A 371 -21.84 -19.41 -11.26
C LYS A 371 -23.12 -19.23 -12.08
N VAL A 372 -23.67 -18.01 -12.12
CA VAL A 372 -24.85 -17.67 -12.92
C VAL A 372 -24.45 -16.79 -14.10
N GLY A 373 -24.60 -17.31 -15.31
CA GLY A 373 -24.23 -16.64 -16.56
C GLY A 373 -23.02 -17.27 -17.25
N ASP A 374 -22.77 -16.79 -18.47
CA ASP A 374 -21.65 -17.25 -19.30
C ASP A 374 -20.50 -16.23 -19.23
N PHE A 375 -19.52 -16.50 -18.37
CA PHE A 375 -18.30 -15.71 -18.20
C PHE A 375 -17.17 -16.58 -17.67
N LEU A 376 -15.93 -16.15 -17.89
CA LEU A 376 -14.75 -16.80 -17.33
C LEU A 376 -14.63 -16.46 -15.83
N THR A 377 -14.48 -17.50 -15.01
CA THR A 377 -14.18 -17.34 -13.59
C THR A 377 -12.79 -16.71 -13.43
N SER A 378 -12.61 -15.85 -12.42
CA SER A 378 -11.32 -15.17 -12.18
C SER A 378 -10.16 -16.15 -12.01
N GLY A 379 -8.98 -15.75 -12.47
CA GLY A 379 -7.74 -16.52 -12.38
C GLY A 379 -6.60 -15.74 -11.75
N GLY A 380 -6.08 -16.21 -10.60
CA GLY A 380 -4.97 -15.59 -9.89
C GLY A 380 -5.24 -14.17 -9.39
N GLN A 381 -6.50 -13.82 -9.15
CA GLN A 381 -7.00 -12.48 -8.83
C GLN A 381 -6.32 -11.85 -7.61
N HIS A 382 -6.30 -10.49 -7.58
CA HIS A 382 -5.79 -9.67 -6.49
C HIS A 382 -6.81 -8.58 -6.12
N THR A 383 -6.66 -8.02 -4.93
CA THR A 383 -7.45 -6.89 -4.41
C THR A 383 -8.96 -7.12 -4.47
N VAL A 384 -9.41 -8.31 -4.13
CA VAL A 384 -10.84 -8.59 -3.95
C VAL A 384 -11.38 -7.67 -2.87
N THR A 385 -12.31 -6.81 -3.23
CA THR A 385 -12.84 -5.76 -2.33
C THR A 385 -14.35 -5.93 -2.18
N TYR A 386 -14.79 -6.02 -0.93
CA TYR A 386 -16.19 -6.05 -0.53
C TYR A 386 -16.83 -4.66 -0.65
N MET A 387 -18.01 -4.60 -1.22
CA MET A 387 -18.75 -3.36 -1.38
C MET A 387 -20.24 -3.57 -1.08
N GLU A 388 -20.70 -2.96 0.03
CA GLU A 388 -22.13 -2.88 0.35
C GLU A 388 -22.85 -1.91 -0.61
N ASP A 389 -24.07 -2.27 -0.99
CA ASP A 389 -24.99 -1.37 -1.70
C ASP A 389 -26.38 -1.50 -1.10
N ASN A 390 -26.89 -0.42 -0.53
CA ASN A 390 -28.21 -0.38 0.12
C ASN A 390 -29.39 -0.58 -0.84
N SER A 391 -29.16 -0.65 -2.14
CA SER A 391 -30.20 -0.98 -3.14
C SER A 391 -30.36 -2.48 -3.37
N LEU A 392 -29.46 -3.30 -2.83
CA LEU A 392 -29.51 -4.75 -2.92
C LEU A 392 -30.37 -5.34 -1.78
N GLU A 393 -30.79 -6.58 -1.96
CA GLU A 393 -31.47 -7.36 -0.92
C GLU A 393 -30.47 -7.75 0.19
N SER A 394 -31.00 -8.05 1.38
CA SER A 394 -30.16 -8.55 2.48
C SER A 394 -29.51 -9.87 2.07
N GLY A 395 -28.21 -10.03 2.32
CA GLY A 395 -27.43 -11.19 1.87
C GLY A 395 -26.83 -11.02 0.47
N GLN A 396 -27.07 -9.87 -0.18
CA GLN A 396 -26.45 -9.53 -1.46
C GLN A 396 -25.45 -8.39 -1.31
N TYR A 397 -24.33 -8.47 -2.03
CA TYR A 397 -23.29 -7.45 -2.09
C TYR A 397 -22.43 -7.60 -3.35
N TYR A 398 -21.59 -6.63 -3.62
CA TYR A 398 -20.62 -6.73 -4.70
C TYR A 398 -19.24 -7.11 -4.19
N LEU A 399 -18.54 -7.90 -5.00
CA LEU A 399 -17.07 -8.06 -4.92
C LEU A 399 -16.47 -7.51 -6.21
N TYR A 400 -15.54 -6.58 -6.11
CA TYR A 400 -14.77 -6.15 -7.29
C TYR A 400 -13.29 -6.46 -7.09
N MET A 401 -12.58 -6.66 -8.20
CA MET A 401 -11.20 -7.13 -8.15
C MET A 401 -10.42 -6.80 -9.42
N PHE A 402 -9.11 -6.87 -9.31
CA PHE A 402 -8.24 -7.06 -10.45
C PHE A 402 -8.15 -8.57 -10.71
N ASP A 403 -8.68 -9.02 -11.83
CA ASP A 403 -8.50 -10.40 -12.29
C ASP A 403 -7.25 -10.47 -13.16
N ASN A 404 -6.22 -11.15 -12.67
CA ASN A 404 -4.98 -11.34 -13.42
C ASN A 404 -5.22 -12.20 -14.67
N ASN A 405 -6.33 -12.94 -14.73
CA ASN A 405 -6.64 -13.88 -15.79
C ASN A 405 -5.48 -14.87 -16.04
N PHE A 406 -4.84 -15.29 -14.94
CA PHE A 406 -3.66 -16.14 -14.99
C PHE A 406 -3.87 -17.43 -14.20
N GLY A 407 -4.11 -18.51 -14.95
CA GLY A 407 -4.27 -19.84 -14.40
C GLY A 407 -2.92 -20.51 -14.16
N TYR A 408 -2.51 -20.54 -12.89
CA TYR A 408 -1.26 -21.14 -12.45
C TYR A 408 -1.34 -21.58 -11.00
N SER A 409 -0.84 -22.77 -10.70
CA SER A 409 -0.66 -23.23 -9.34
C SER A 409 0.68 -23.98 -9.22
N LYS A 410 1.45 -23.66 -8.20
CA LYS A 410 2.72 -24.38 -7.90
C LYS A 410 2.45 -25.76 -7.27
N THR A 411 1.34 -25.85 -6.55
CA THR A 411 1.01 -26.97 -5.65
C THR A 411 -0.08 -27.89 -6.20
N ARG A 412 -0.69 -27.53 -7.32
CA ARG A 412 -1.67 -28.35 -8.07
C ARG A 412 -1.26 -28.42 -9.54
N LYS A 413 -0.08 -29.02 -9.80
CA LYS A 413 0.48 -29.21 -11.15
C LYS A 413 -0.28 -30.23 -11.99
N ASP A 414 -1.09 -31.06 -11.33
CA ASP A 414 -2.01 -32.02 -11.92
C ASP A 414 -3.22 -31.34 -12.61
N TYR A 415 -3.55 -30.10 -12.21
CA TYR A 415 -4.67 -29.39 -12.80
C TYR A 415 -4.27 -28.65 -14.08
N ASP A 416 -4.95 -28.98 -15.17
CA ASP A 416 -4.72 -28.33 -16.47
C ASP A 416 -5.62 -27.09 -16.61
N TRP A 417 -5.02 -25.91 -16.37
CA TRP A 417 -5.72 -24.63 -16.49
C TRP A 417 -6.26 -24.33 -17.89
N THR A 418 -5.70 -24.97 -18.95
CA THR A 418 -6.12 -24.72 -20.35
C THR A 418 -7.53 -25.24 -20.65
N VAL A 419 -8.13 -26.04 -19.77
CA VAL A 419 -9.55 -26.45 -19.88
C VAL A 419 -10.51 -25.27 -19.72
N ASN A 420 -10.03 -24.16 -19.14
CA ASN A 420 -10.79 -22.92 -18.98
C ASN A 420 -10.50 -22.00 -20.18
N GLU A 421 -11.34 -22.06 -21.20
CA GLU A 421 -11.16 -21.28 -22.42
C GLU A 421 -11.08 -19.77 -22.10
N GLY A 422 -9.99 -19.10 -22.49
CA GLY A 422 -9.74 -17.68 -22.27
C GLY A 422 -8.77 -17.34 -21.12
N ILE A 423 -8.50 -18.29 -20.22
CA ILE A 423 -7.48 -18.09 -19.18
C ILE A 423 -6.07 -18.11 -19.78
N GLN A 424 -5.22 -17.22 -19.29
CA GLN A 424 -3.81 -17.16 -19.69
C GLN A 424 -2.99 -18.12 -18.82
N THR A 425 -2.05 -18.85 -19.42
CA THR A 425 -1.16 -19.78 -18.70
C THR A 425 0.32 -19.48 -18.94
N SER A 426 0.62 -18.43 -19.72
CA SER A 426 1.98 -17.95 -20.00
C SER A 426 2.20 -16.57 -19.44
N ILE A 427 3.25 -16.36 -18.67
CA ILE A 427 3.65 -15.05 -18.11
C ILE A 427 4.03 -14.07 -19.23
N THR A 428 4.65 -14.57 -20.30
CA THR A 428 5.25 -13.73 -21.36
C THR A 428 4.35 -13.54 -22.57
N GLU A 429 3.34 -14.41 -22.74
CA GLU A 429 2.46 -14.43 -23.91
C GLU A 429 1.01 -14.03 -23.56
N GLY A 430 0.74 -13.74 -22.30
CA GLY A 430 -0.57 -13.26 -21.86
C GLY A 430 -0.89 -11.91 -22.48
N THR A 431 -2.15 -11.70 -22.84
CA THR A 431 -2.60 -10.50 -23.57
C THR A 431 -3.52 -9.62 -22.76
N THR A 432 -4.32 -10.20 -21.84
CA THR A 432 -5.44 -9.48 -21.23
C THR A 432 -5.68 -9.93 -19.79
N SER A 433 -5.71 -8.98 -18.89
CA SER A 433 -6.28 -9.07 -17.55
C SER A 433 -7.60 -8.29 -17.51
N TYR A 434 -8.36 -8.40 -16.42
CA TYR A 434 -9.67 -7.77 -16.32
C TYR A 434 -9.85 -7.01 -15.00
N TYR A 435 -10.70 -6.01 -15.03
CA TYR A 435 -11.50 -5.65 -13.89
C TYR A 435 -12.75 -6.52 -13.88
N TYR A 436 -13.07 -7.15 -12.76
CA TYR A 436 -14.32 -7.87 -12.54
C TYR A 436 -15.08 -7.29 -11.36
N GLN A 437 -16.43 -7.31 -11.49
CA GLN A 437 -17.33 -7.06 -10.39
C GLN A 437 -18.40 -8.15 -10.38
N TYR A 438 -18.41 -8.92 -9.29
CA TYR A 438 -19.43 -9.94 -9.04
C TYR A 438 -20.54 -9.37 -8.15
N LEU A 439 -21.80 -9.73 -8.44
CA LEU A 439 -22.88 -9.74 -7.48
C LEU A 439 -22.87 -11.11 -6.81
N VAL A 440 -22.71 -11.13 -5.50
CA VAL A 440 -22.81 -12.33 -4.67
C VAL A 440 -24.19 -12.34 -4.01
N ASP A 441 -24.86 -13.48 -4.03
CA ASP A 441 -26.14 -13.73 -3.36
C ASP A 441 -25.98 -14.92 -2.41
N GLU A 442 -25.83 -14.62 -1.12
CA GLU A 442 -25.69 -15.65 -0.08
C GLU A 442 -26.98 -16.42 0.17
N ASN A 443 -28.16 -15.84 -0.13
CA ASN A 443 -29.44 -16.53 0.05
C ASN A 443 -29.61 -17.69 -0.94
N GLU A 444 -29.12 -17.48 -2.17
CA GLU A 444 -29.23 -18.47 -3.26
C GLU A 444 -27.92 -19.27 -3.45
N GLY A 445 -26.84 -18.92 -2.78
CA GLY A 445 -25.51 -19.54 -2.97
C GLY A 445 -24.97 -19.33 -4.38
N THR A 446 -25.09 -18.11 -4.93
CA THR A 446 -24.73 -17.82 -6.32
C THR A 446 -23.85 -16.59 -6.48
N TYR A 447 -23.15 -16.50 -7.62
CA TYR A 447 -22.47 -15.27 -8.04
C TYR A 447 -22.63 -15.02 -9.53
N THR A 448 -22.70 -13.75 -9.90
CA THR A 448 -22.92 -13.28 -11.28
C THR A 448 -21.96 -12.17 -11.62
N LEU A 449 -21.35 -12.20 -12.82
CA LEU A 449 -20.54 -11.10 -13.32
C LEU A 449 -21.46 -9.96 -13.77
N VAL A 450 -21.44 -8.83 -13.07
CA VAL A 450 -22.31 -7.68 -13.36
C VAL A 450 -21.59 -6.57 -14.10
N ASP A 451 -20.25 -6.55 -14.03
CA ASP A 451 -19.46 -5.57 -14.75
C ASP A 451 -18.03 -6.08 -14.98
N SER A 452 -17.46 -5.73 -16.14
CA SER A 452 -16.08 -6.07 -16.51
C SER A 452 -15.54 -5.14 -17.58
N PHE A 453 -14.21 -4.99 -17.61
CA PHE A 453 -13.50 -4.39 -18.75
C PHE A 453 -12.06 -4.93 -18.81
N GLU A 454 -11.52 -4.93 -20.02
CA GLU A 454 -10.16 -5.38 -20.29
C GLU A 454 -9.13 -4.35 -19.85
N VAL A 455 -7.99 -4.86 -19.35
CA VAL A 455 -6.81 -4.09 -19.00
C VAL A 455 -5.57 -4.80 -19.53
N PRO A 456 -4.42 -4.10 -19.64
CA PRO A 456 -3.16 -4.76 -19.99
C PRO A 456 -2.86 -5.94 -19.08
N PHE A 457 -2.33 -7.00 -19.66
CA PHE A 457 -2.03 -8.23 -18.93
C PHE A 457 -1.00 -8.02 -17.82
N SER A 458 -1.30 -8.55 -16.66
CA SER A 458 -0.40 -8.68 -15.53
C SER A 458 -0.61 -10.05 -14.89
N ALA A 459 0.38 -10.92 -14.96
CA ALA A 459 0.28 -12.26 -14.39
C ALA A 459 0.24 -12.26 -12.85
N TYR A 460 0.76 -11.22 -12.22
CA TYR A 460 0.90 -11.11 -10.76
C TYR A 460 0.58 -9.70 -10.29
N VAL A 461 0.34 -9.56 -8.98
CA VAL A 461 0.06 -8.28 -8.30
C VAL A 461 -1.03 -7.46 -8.99
N SER A 462 -0.91 -6.15 -9.03
CA SER A 462 -1.90 -5.19 -9.54
C SER A 462 -3.08 -4.97 -8.60
N SER A 463 -3.76 -3.85 -8.75
CA SER A 463 -4.89 -3.52 -7.90
C SER A 463 -6.00 -2.80 -8.67
N ALA A 464 -7.24 -3.01 -8.21
CA ALA A 464 -8.40 -2.24 -8.61
C ALA A 464 -8.94 -1.47 -7.42
N GLN A 465 -9.21 -0.17 -7.58
CA GLN A 465 -9.76 0.66 -6.52
C GLN A 465 -10.95 1.47 -7.04
N ASN A 466 -12.02 1.54 -6.25
CA ASN A 466 -13.13 2.45 -6.47
C ASN A 466 -12.85 3.76 -5.72
N LEU A 467 -12.52 4.82 -6.45
CA LEU A 467 -12.13 6.09 -5.85
C LEU A 467 -13.32 6.97 -5.41
N GLY A 468 -14.55 6.53 -5.62
CA GLY A 468 -15.77 7.21 -5.20
C GLY A 468 -15.82 8.70 -5.60
N GLY A 469 -16.54 9.08 -6.62
CA GLY A 469 -16.74 10.47 -7.01
C GLY A 469 -18.18 10.93 -6.78
N ALA A 470 -18.41 12.21 -6.46
CA ALA A 470 -19.74 12.81 -6.30
C ALA A 470 -20.65 12.69 -7.54
N HIS A 471 -20.14 12.21 -8.67
CA HIS A 471 -20.85 11.95 -9.91
C HIS A 471 -21.05 10.45 -10.21
N CYS A 472 -20.62 9.56 -9.33
CA CYS A 472 -20.73 8.11 -9.53
C CYS A 472 -22.14 7.57 -9.23
N ARG A 473 -23.19 8.21 -9.74
CA ARG A 473 -24.56 7.67 -9.73
C ARG A 473 -24.84 6.68 -10.86
N ARG A 474 -23.84 6.36 -11.69
CA ARG A 474 -23.87 5.30 -12.69
C ARG A 474 -22.50 4.65 -12.72
N PHE A 475 -22.41 3.41 -12.25
CA PHE A 475 -21.22 2.58 -12.03
C PHE A 475 -20.23 2.39 -13.20
N ARG A 476 -20.36 3.10 -14.30
CA ARG A 476 -19.52 2.92 -15.50
C ARG A 476 -18.24 3.75 -15.58
N ASN A 477 -18.01 4.76 -14.72
CA ASN A 477 -16.96 5.76 -14.99
C ASN A 477 -16.05 6.14 -13.81
N CYS A 478 -16.03 5.43 -12.70
CA CYS A 478 -15.21 5.81 -11.52
C CYS A 478 -14.21 4.73 -11.11
N ARG A 479 -13.44 4.21 -12.06
CA ARG A 479 -12.52 3.11 -11.81
C ARG A 479 -11.12 3.50 -12.21
N THR A 480 -10.20 3.43 -11.25
CA THR A 480 -8.77 3.57 -11.51
C THR A 480 -8.12 2.22 -11.28
N ILE A 481 -7.46 1.71 -12.29
CA ILE A 481 -6.56 0.58 -12.19
C ILE A 481 -5.16 1.15 -12.20
N ILE A 482 -4.43 0.88 -11.13
CA ILE A 482 -3.00 1.16 -11.07
C ILE A 482 -2.31 -0.13 -11.50
N HIS A 483 -1.69 -0.08 -12.65
CA HIS A 483 -0.84 -1.14 -13.16
C HIS A 483 0.59 -0.84 -12.69
N LEU A 484 1.17 -1.72 -11.93
CA LEU A 484 2.56 -1.67 -11.47
C LEU A 484 3.44 -2.54 -12.35
#